data_bbdcadc536b36e3084fc0c32a63e583f
#
_entry.id   bbdcadc536b36e3084fc0c32a63e583f
#
_cell.length_a   1.000
_cell.length_b   1.000
_cell.length_c   1.000
_cell.angle_alpha   90.00
_cell.angle_beta   90.00
_cell.angle_gamma   90.00
#
_symmetry.space_group_name_H-M   'P 1'
#
loop_
_entity.id
_entity.type
_entity.pdbx_description
1 polymer ?
#
loop_
_entity_poly.entity_id
_entity_poly.type
_entity_poly.pdbx_seq_one_letter_code
_entity_poly.pdbx_strand_id
1 'polypeptide(L)'
;IKEGKAKLFRIEPGTTVPQETGLLLKGNEGTYDIATTESRGEELFANQLKAALTEVTADGRQYALRKKDGSVGFAKIQSGVKIPAGKAYLEVNDDDALTAFYDINGGASAINSTTQADTSSPVFYTIEGTRTLKPTKGLYIRKDGKKIMITSKQVNE
;
A
#
# COMPACT_ATOMS: atom_id res chain seq x y z
N ILE A 1 10.01 0.87 1.11
CA ILE A 1 9.03 0.11 1.92
C ILE A 1 9.69 -0.28 3.24
N LYS A 2 8.96 -0.23 4.31
CA LYS A 2 9.38 -0.73 5.62
C LYS A 2 8.20 -1.41 6.29
N GLU A 3 8.40 -2.65 6.74
CA GLU A 3 7.34 -3.45 7.41
C GLU A 3 6.04 -3.54 6.59
N GLY A 4 6.16 -3.73 5.28
CA GLY A 4 5.02 -3.81 4.35
C GLY A 4 4.26 -2.51 4.14
N LYS A 5 4.84 -1.34 4.50
CA LYS A 5 4.23 -0.02 4.36
C LYS A 5 5.07 0.91 3.51
N ALA A 6 4.42 1.71 2.66
CA ALA A 6 5.09 2.81 1.99
C ALA A 6 5.32 3.93 3.01
N LYS A 7 6.59 4.23 3.30
CA LYS A 7 6.97 5.35 4.16
C LYS A 7 7.47 6.49 3.30
N LEU A 8 6.84 7.65 3.41
CA LEU A 8 7.26 8.85 2.70
C LEU A 8 8.15 9.70 3.59
N PHE A 9 9.21 10.22 3.00
CA PHE A 9 10.08 11.19 3.61
C PHE A 9 9.98 12.50 2.84
N ARG A 10 9.79 13.59 3.55
CA ARG A 10 9.80 14.91 2.94
C ARG A 10 11.23 15.31 2.64
N ILE A 11 11.43 15.87 1.45
CA ILE A 11 12.66 16.56 1.08
C ILE A 11 12.49 18.02 1.47
N GLU A 12 13.44 18.56 2.20
CA GLU A 12 13.38 19.94 2.66
C GLU A 12 13.58 20.92 1.50
N PRO A 13 12.92 22.08 1.52
CA PRO A 13 13.12 23.11 0.50
C PRO A 13 14.60 23.52 0.38
N GLY A 14 15.06 23.67 -0.85
CA GLY A 14 16.46 24.01 -1.14
C GLY A 14 17.41 22.81 -1.23
N THR A 15 16.95 21.60 -0.94
CA THR A 15 17.76 20.39 -1.14
C THR A 15 17.97 20.13 -2.63
N THR A 16 19.24 19.97 -3.03
CA THR A 16 19.58 19.52 -4.38
C THR A 16 19.47 18.01 -4.45
N VAL A 17 18.67 17.52 -5.39
CA VAL A 17 18.45 16.09 -5.63
C VAL A 17 19.29 15.66 -6.83
N PRO A 18 20.00 14.50 -6.78
CA PRO A 18 20.74 14.00 -7.91
C PRO A 18 19.85 13.81 -9.15
N GLN A 19 20.42 13.98 -10.33
CA GLN A 19 19.74 13.61 -11.57
C GLN A 19 19.31 12.13 -11.52
N GLU A 20 18.29 11.78 -12.33
CA GLU A 20 17.83 10.38 -12.45
C GLU A 20 17.20 9.80 -11.17
N THR A 21 16.92 10.65 -10.20
CA THR A 21 16.26 10.25 -8.95
C THR A 21 14.75 10.26 -9.12
N GLY A 22 14.10 9.14 -8.81
CA GLY A 22 12.63 9.09 -8.76
C GLY A 22 12.10 9.86 -7.55
N LEU A 23 11.12 10.74 -7.78
CA LEU A 23 10.49 11.57 -6.76
C LEU A 23 8.97 11.47 -6.81
N LEU A 24 8.33 11.64 -5.66
CA LEU A 24 6.90 11.82 -5.55
C LEU A 24 6.61 13.31 -5.25
N LEU A 25 5.92 13.98 -6.18
CA LEU A 25 5.51 15.36 -5.99
C LEU A 25 4.06 15.41 -5.50
N LYS A 26 3.80 16.28 -4.54
CA LYS A 26 2.47 16.59 -4.03
C LYS A 26 2.23 18.09 -4.11
N GLY A 27 1.20 18.49 -4.80
CA GLY A 27 0.82 19.90 -4.97
C GLY A 27 -0.60 20.02 -5.51
N ASN A 28 -1.04 21.25 -5.70
CA ASN A 28 -2.26 21.55 -6.44
C ASN A 28 -2.04 21.27 -7.92
N GLU A 29 -3.12 21.18 -8.69
CA GLU A 29 -3.02 21.12 -10.15
C GLU A 29 -2.39 22.42 -10.67
N GLY A 30 -1.41 22.30 -11.57
CA GLY A 30 -0.72 23.46 -12.14
C GLY A 30 0.63 23.10 -12.76
N THR A 31 1.29 24.12 -13.27
CA THR A 31 2.66 24.03 -13.79
C THR A 31 3.64 24.44 -12.69
N TYR A 32 4.70 23.69 -12.54
CA TYR A 32 5.75 23.94 -11.56
C TYR A 32 7.09 24.01 -12.26
N ASP A 33 7.82 25.10 -12.01
CA ASP A 33 9.19 25.22 -12.47
C ASP A 33 10.14 24.62 -11.44
N ILE A 34 10.93 23.64 -11.88
CA ILE A 34 11.95 23.00 -11.06
C ILE A 34 13.30 23.55 -11.50
N ALA A 35 13.94 24.30 -10.61
CA ALA A 35 15.27 24.84 -10.86
C ALA A 35 16.29 23.71 -11.00
N THR A 36 17.14 23.78 -12.01
CA THR A 36 18.25 22.86 -12.18
C THR A 36 19.55 23.53 -11.75
N THR A 37 20.51 22.75 -11.30
CA THR A 37 21.84 23.19 -10.88
C THR A 37 22.88 22.19 -11.37
N GLU A 38 24.12 22.66 -11.55
CA GLU A 38 25.27 21.79 -11.85
C GLU A 38 25.78 21.01 -10.63
N SER A 39 25.29 21.34 -9.44
CA SER A 39 25.59 20.59 -8.21
C SER A 39 25.04 19.19 -8.30
N ARG A 40 25.86 18.20 -7.93
CA ARG A 40 25.46 16.78 -7.99
C ARG A 40 24.30 16.42 -7.07
N GLY A 41 24.08 17.19 -6.01
CA GLY A 41 23.16 16.82 -4.94
C GLY A 41 23.66 15.65 -4.08
N GLU A 42 22.93 15.37 -3.02
CA GLU A 42 23.20 14.24 -2.13
C GLU A 42 22.24 13.09 -2.43
N GLU A 43 22.73 11.86 -2.38
CA GLU A 43 21.89 10.68 -2.55
C GLU A 43 20.83 10.64 -1.44
N LEU A 44 19.59 10.41 -1.83
CA LEU A 44 18.49 10.26 -0.90
C LEU A 44 18.56 8.86 -0.27
N PHE A 45 18.86 8.81 1.00
CA PHE A 45 18.96 7.57 1.76
C PHE A 45 17.67 6.73 1.65
N ALA A 46 17.84 5.45 1.34
CA ALA A 46 16.76 4.47 1.23
C ALA A 46 15.64 4.82 0.23
N ASN A 47 15.93 5.65 -0.78
CA ASN A 47 14.95 5.92 -1.84
C ASN A 47 14.78 4.70 -2.74
N GLN A 48 13.59 4.11 -2.73
CA GLN A 48 13.22 2.97 -3.59
C GLN A 48 12.49 3.41 -4.87
N LEU A 49 12.28 4.73 -5.08
CA LEU A 49 11.77 5.25 -6.33
C LEU A 49 12.90 5.31 -7.36
N LYS A 50 12.68 4.69 -8.49
CA LYS A 50 13.61 4.64 -9.62
C LYS A 50 13.08 5.46 -10.78
N ALA A 51 13.96 6.10 -11.52
CA ALA A 51 13.64 6.72 -12.80
C ALA A 51 13.81 5.71 -13.93
N ALA A 52 12.84 5.60 -14.81
CA ALA A 52 12.97 4.84 -16.05
C ALA A 52 13.63 5.75 -17.11
N LEU A 53 14.94 5.68 -17.25
CA LEU A 53 15.70 6.45 -18.25
C LEU A 53 15.45 5.92 -19.66
N THR A 54 15.25 4.63 -19.77
CA THR A 54 14.84 3.91 -20.97
C THR A 54 13.58 3.10 -20.64
N GLU A 55 12.95 2.48 -21.64
CA GLU A 55 11.84 1.57 -21.38
C GLU A 55 12.29 0.39 -20.51
N VAL A 56 11.56 0.15 -19.42
CA VAL A 56 11.81 -0.95 -18.48
C VAL A 56 10.68 -1.97 -18.58
N THR A 57 11.02 -3.25 -18.70
CA THR A 57 10.02 -4.32 -18.59
C THR A 57 9.89 -4.76 -17.14
N ALA A 58 8.69 -4.69 -16.60
CA ALA A 58 8.43 -5.09 -15.21
C ALA A 58 8.61 -6.60 -15.03
N ASP A 59 9.18 -6.98 -13.89
CA ASP A 59 9.40 -8.38 -13.47
C ASP A 59 8.49 -8.79 -12.28
N GLY A 60 7.59 -7.89 -11.86
CA GLY A 60 6.67 -8.11 -10.75
C GLY A 60 7.12 -7.47 -9.44
N ARG A 61 8.28 -6.78 -9.41
CA ARG A 61 8.78 -6.01 -8.24
C ARG A 61 8.51 -4.51 -8.38
N GLN A 62 8.03 -4.08 -9.54
CA GLN A 62 7.76 -2.67 -9.81
C GLN A 62 6.31 -2.31 -9.51
N TYR A 63 6.14 -1.08 -9.04
CA TYR A 63 4.85 -0.50 -8.68
C TYR A 63 4.70 0.89 -9.27
N ALA A 64 3.53 1.19 -9.79
CA ALA A 64 3.18 2.52 -10.31
C ALA A 64 2.27 3.26 -9.34
N LEU A 65 2.42 4.58 -9.29
CA LEU A 65 1.50 5.44 -8.53
C LEU A 65 0.11 5.38 -9.20
N ARG A 66 -0.90 5.04 -8.42
CA ARG A 66 -2.30 4.97 -8.86
C ARG A 66 -3.25 5.44 -7.79
N LYS A 67 -4.41 5.92 -8.23
CA LYS A 67 -5.59 6.10 -7.38
C LYS A 67 -6.44 4.83 -7.46
N LYS A 68 -6.77 4.24 -6.32
CA LYS A 68 -7.62 3.06 -6.19
C LYS A 68 -8.59 3.27 -5.02
N ASP A 69 -9.88 3.11 -5.27
CA ASP A 69 -10.94 3.21 -4.25
C ASP A 69 -10.85 4.47 -3.37
N GLY A 70 -10.51 5.60 -3.98
CA GLY A 70 -10.33 6.88 -3.30
C GLY A 70 -8.96 7.11 -2.66
N SER A 71 -8.14 6.08 -2.49
CA SER A 71 -6.77 6.16 -1.97
C SER A 71 -5.75 6.31 -3.09
N VAL A 72 -4.68 7.04 -2.81
CA VAL A 72 -3.50 7.14 -3.69
C VAL A 72 -2.40 6.25 -3.13
N GLY A 73 -1.78 5.46 -3.99
CA GLY A 73 -0.73 4.55 -3.57
C GLY A 73 0.00 3.91 -4.74
N PHE A 74 0.89 2.99 -4.42
CA PHE A 74 1.68 2.24 -5.38
C PHE A 74 1.02 0.89 -5.65
N ALA A 75 0.52 0.70 -6.87
CA ALA A 75 -0.07 -0.54 -7.34
C ALA A 75 0.96 -1.39 -8.07
N LYS A 76 0.95 -2.69 -7.82
CA LYS A 76 1.84 -3.65 -8.46
C LYS A 76 1.64 -3.63 -9.98
N ILE A 77 2.74 -3.56 -10.71
CA ILE A 77 2.78 -3.72 -12.17
C ILE A 77 2.96 -5.21 -12.46
N GLN A 78 2.15 -5.74 -13.36
CA GLN A 78 2.25 -7.12 -13.77
C GLN A 78 3.57 -7.37 -14.52
N SER A 79 4.15 -8.55 -14.35
CA SER A 79 5.33 -8.97 -15.10
C SER A 79 5.07 -8.91 -16.60
N GLY A 80 6.06 -8.45 -17.36
CA GLY A 80 5.97 -8.26 -18.80
C GLY A 80 5.39 -6.91 -19.25
N VAL A 81 4.78 -6.12 -18.34
CA VAL A 81 4.29 -4.77 -18.68
C VAL A 81 5.47 -3.81 -18.82
N LYS A 82 5.41 -2.97 -19.86
CA LYS A 82 6.45 -1.99 -20.14
C LYS A 82 6.20 -0.67 -19.42
N ILE A 83 7.21 -0.15 -18.76
CA ILE A 83 7.26 1.16 -18.13
C ILE A 83 7.98 2.09 -19.09
N PRO A 84 7.32 3.11 -19.67
CA PRO A 84 7.96 4.00 -20.63
C PRO A 84 9.10 4.82 -20.03
N ALA A 85 10.06 5.21 -20.84
CA ALA A 85 11.08 6.17 -20.45
C ALA A 85 10.46 7.49 -19.94
N GLY A 86 11.14 8.16 -19.02
CA GLY A 86 10.68 9.39 -18.39
C GLY A 86 9.62 9.20 -17.28
N LYS A 87 9.35 7.96 -16.88
CA LYS A 87 8.46 7.66 -15.75
C LYS A 87 9.28 7.26 -14.51
N ALA A 88 8.66 7.42 -13.35
CA ALA A 88 9.20 6.86 -12.11
C ALA A 88 8.34 5.69 -11.62
N TYR A 89 8.98 4.73 -11.02
CA TYR A 89 8.34 3.56 -10.41
C TYR A 89 8.97 3.25 -9.06
N LEU A 90 8.21 2.62 -8.18
CA LEU A 90 8.73 2.09 -6.93
C LEU A 90 9.25 0.67 -7.21
N GLU A 91 10.45 0.38 -6.76
CA GLU A 91 11.03 -0.96 -6.81
C GLU A 91 11.15 -1.52 -5.40
N VAL A 92 10.68 -2.73 -5.19
CA VAL A 92 10.70 -3.40 -3.89
C VAL A 92 11.45 -4.72 -3.97
N ASN A 93 11.91 -5.22 -2.82
CA ASN A 93 12.50 -6.54 -2.71
C ASN A 93 11.43 -7.63 -2.89
N ASP A 94 11.87 -8.86 -3.17
CA ASP A 94 10.95 -9.98 -3.45
C ASP A 94 9.98 -10.25 -2.30
N ASP A 95 10.42 -10.16 -1.05
CA ASP A 95 9.57 -10.35 0.14
C ASP A 95 8.47 -9.30 0.25
N ASP A 96 8.76 -8.05 -0.14
CA ASP A 96 7.80 -6.95 -0.17
C ASP A 96 6.90 -7.00 -1.41
N ALA A 97 7.33 -7.68 -2.48
CA ALA A 97 6.60 -7.75 -3.75
C ALA A 97 5.30 -8.59 -3.69
N LEU A 98 4.97 -9.19 -2.55
CA LEU A 98 3.72 -9.94 -2.34
C LEU A 98 2.49 -9.04 -2.19
N THR A 99 2.68 -7.76 -1.84
CA THR A 99 1.59 -6.80 -1.65
C THR A 99 1.10 -6.25 -2.99
N ALA A 100 -0.20 -6.24 -3.24
CA ALA A 100 -0.77 -5.74 -4.49
C ALA A 100 -0.84 -4.20 -4.56
N PHE A 101 -0.91 -3.53 -3.40
CA PHE A 101 -1.06 -2.07 -3.32
C PHE A 101 -0.50 -1.54 -1.99
N TYR A 102 0.32 -0.49 -2.07
CA TYR A 102 0.86 0.24 -0.93
C TYR A 102 0.22 1.64 -0.87
N ASP A 103 -0.63 1.88 0.11
CA ASP A 103 -1.22 3.20 0.34
C ASP A 103 -0.15 4.18 0.87
N ILE A 104 -0.11 5.40 0.32
CA ILE A 104 0.82 6.45 0.75
C ILE A 104 0.29 7.28 1.93
N ASN A 105 -1.00 7.16 2.27
CA ASN A 105 -1.63 7.90 3.37
C ASN A 105 -1.54 7.18 4.72
N GLY A 106 -0.68 6.16 4.83
CA GLY A 106 -0.36 5.50 6.09
C GLY A 106 -1.22 4.30 6.47
N GLY A 107 -2.10 3.86 5.60
CA GLY A 107 -2.77 2.57 5.72
C GLY A 107 -2.02 1.51 4.94
N ALA A 108 -1.35 0.57 5.59
CA ALA A 108 -1.06 -0.69 4.92
C ALA A 108 -2.39 -1.39 4.70
N SER A 109 -3.00 -1.20 3.55
CA SER A 109 -4.02 -2.11 3.08
C SER A 109 -3.32 -3.38 2.62
N ALA A 110 -2.83 -4.17 3.56
CA ALA A 110 -2.70 -5.59 3.36
C ALA A 110 -4.10 -6.18 3.29
N ILE A 111 -4.87 -5.76 2.30
CA ILE A 111 -6.01 -6.52 1.88
C ILE A 111 -5.42 -7.56 0.93
N ASN A 112 -5.09 -8.70 1.46
CA ASN A 112 -5.28 -9.91 0.70
C ASN A 112 -6.74 -9.89 0.25
N SER A 113 -7.01 -9.35 -0.93
CA SER A 113 -8.22 -9.66 -1.65
C SER A 113 -8.08 -11.08 -2.18
N THR A 114 -8.15 -12.05 -1.30
CA THR A 114 -8.90 -13.22 -1.64
C THR A 114 -10.35 -12.73 -1.78
N THR A 115 -10.74 -12.38 -2.98
CA THR A 115 -12.11 -12.44 -3.42
C THR A 115 -12.48 -13.92 -3.45
N GLN A 116 -12.64 -14.49 -2.28
CA GLN A 116 -13.68 -15.45 -2.05
C GLN A 116 -14.85 -14.67 -1.49
N ALA A 117 -15.92 -14.63 -2.25
CA ALA A 117 -17.23 -14.42 -1.73
C ALA A 117 -17.45 -15.51 -0.69
N ASP A 118 -16.97 -15.27 0.52
CA ASP A 118 -17.29 -16.09 1.66
C ASP A 118 -18.68 -15.66 2.15
N THR A 119 -19.67 -16.34 1.62
CA THR A 119 -20.88 -16.67 2.36
C THR A 119 -20.46 -17.55 3.52
N SER A 120 -19.70 -17.04 4.45
CA SER A 120 -19.26 -17.76 5.62
C SER A 120 -19.67 -17.04 6.89
N SER A 121 -20.23 -17.83 7.74
CA SER A 121 -20.70 -17.59 9.10
C SER A 121 -20.01 -16.41 9.82
N PRO A 122 -20.75 -15.58 10.53
CA PRO A 122 -20.19 -14.42 11.21
C PRO A 122 -19.10 -14.86 12.20
N VAL A 123 -17.94 -14.22 12.11
CA VAL A 123 -16.82 -14.44 13.03
C VAL A 123 -17.07 -13.67 14.32
N PHE A 124 -16.95 -14.36 15.45
CA PHE A 124 -17.11 -13.80 16.77
C PHE A 124 -15.81 -13.87 17.55
N TYR A 125 -15.63 -12.96 18.49
CA TYR A 125 -14.52 -12.93 19.44
C TYR A 125 -15.09 -12.95 20.87
N THR A 126 -14.48 -13.73 21.75
CA THR A 126 -14.77 -13.64 23.19
C THR A 126 -14.28 -12.31 23.75
N ILE A 127 -14.68 -11.97 24.97
CA ILE A 127 -14.19 -10.76 25.64
C ILE A 127 -12.69 -10.82 25.93
N GLU A 128 -12.09 -12.01 25.96
CA GLU A 128 -10.65 -12.24 26.07
C GLU A 128 -9.92 -12.15 24.72
N GLY A 129 -10.64 -11.87 23.62
CA GLY A 129 -10.06 -11.71 22.28
C GLY A 129 -9.89 -13.03 21.51
N THR A 130 -10.38 -14.16 22.01
CA THR A 130 -10.29 -15.45 21.32
C THR A 130 -11.32 -15.54 20.19
N ARG A 131 -10.87 -15.90 18.99
CA ARG A 131 -11.74 -16.08 17.81
C ARG A 131 -12.54 -17.37 17.90
N THR A 132 -13.84 -17.31 17.65
CA THR A 132 -14.71 -18.48 17.51
C THR A 132 -15.66 -18.35 16.33
N LEU A 133 -15.90 -19.49 15.65
CA LEU A 133 -16.84 -19.60 14.55
C LEU A 133 -18.19 -20.17 15.02
N LYS A 134 -18.21 -20.78 16.21
CA LYS A 134 -19.42 -21.36 16.81
C LYS A 134 -19.59 -20.79 18.21
N PRO A 135 -20.14 -19.58 18.35
CA PRO A 135 -20.34 -19.00 19.66
C PRO A 135 -21.43 -19.78 20.42
N THR A 136 -21.15 -20.08 21.66
CA THR A 136 -22.10 -20.64 22.61
C THR A 136 -22.79 -19.48 23.36
N LYS A 137 -23.62 -19.79 24.38
CA LYS A 137 -24.23 -18.76 25.23
C LYS A 137 -23.17 -17.84 25.83
N GLY A 138 -23.28 -16.53 25.62
CA GLY A 138 -22.33 -15.55 26.16
C GLY A 138 -22.29 -14.23 25.41
N LEU A 139 -21.43 -13.33 25.87
CA LEU A 139 -21.17 -12.04 25.24
C LEU A 139 -19.98 -12.17 24.25
N TYR A 140 -20.19 -11.72 23.05
CA TYR A 140 -19.19 -11.76 21.97
C TYR A 140 -19.07 -10.40 21.27
N ILE A 141 -17.93 -10.19 20.64
CA ILE A 141 -17.68 -9.03 19.77
C ILE A 141 -17.64 -9.55 18.34
N ARG A 142 -18.44 -8.99 17.46
CA ARG A 142 -18.36 -9.28 16.01
C ARG A 142 -17.17 -8.57 15.39
N LYS A 143 -16.75 -9.03 14.20
CA LYS A 143 -15.68 -8.42 13.40
C LYS A 143 -15.90 -6.92 13.12
N ASP A 144 -17.16 -6.47 13.09
CA ASP A 144 -17.54 -5.05 12.93
C ASP A 144 -17.52 -4.23 14.23
N GLY A 145 -17.00 -4.80 15.32
CA GLY A 145 -16.89 -4.16 16.63
C GLY A 145 -18.19 -4.16 17.46
N LYS A 146 -19.28 -4.67 16.94
CA LYS A 146 -20.55 -4.74 17.67
C LYS A 146 -20.54 -5.83 18.74
N LYS A 147 -21.00 -5.49 19.95
CA LYS A 147 -21.22 -6.45 21.03
C LYS A 147 -22.55 -7.17 20.81
N ILE A 148 -22.52 -8.50 20.93
CA ILE A 148 -23.70 -9.36 20.75
C ILE A 148 -23.78 -10.31 21.92
N MET A 149 -24.96 -10.41 22.52
CA MET A 149 -25.26 -11.46 23.52
C MET A 149 -25.97 -12.62 22.83
N ILE A 150 -25.40 -13.80 22.88
CA ILE A 150 -26.01 -15.03 22.39
C ILE A 150 -26.69 -15.75 23.54
N THR A 151 -27.98 -15.94 23.43
CA THR A 151 -28.82 -16.69 24.36
C THR A 151 -29.17 -18.05 23.74
N SER A 152 -29.50 -19.04 24.56
CA SER A 152 -29.72 -20.43 24.16
C SER A 152 -30.85 -20.71 23.13
N LYS A 153 -31.46 -19.66 22.56
CA LYS A 153 -32.59 -19.78 21.61
C LYS A 153 -32.24 -19.49 20.14
N GLN A 154 -30.99 -19.23 19.80
CA GLN A 154 -30.59 -18.90 18.41
C GLN A 154 -29.67 -19.94 17.76
N VAL A 155 -29.80 -21.19 18.16
CA VAL A 155 -29.21 -22.33 17.44
C VAL A 155 -30.37 -23.10 16.79
N ASN A 156 -30.93 -22.54 15.74
CA ASN A 156 -31.77 -23.32 14.83
C ASN A 156 -31.38 -22.98 13.39
N GLU A 157 -30.87 -24.03 12.74
CA GLU A 157 -30.80 -24.37 11.32
C GLU A 157 -29.94 -23.49 10.43
#